data_2948059ab6c6cfca618cea12d76a3ae6
#
_entry.id   2948059ab6c6cfca618cea12d76a3ae6
#
_cell.length_a   1.000
_cell.length_b   1.000
_cell.length_c   1.000
_cell.angle_alpha   90.00
_cell.angle_beta   90.00
_cell.angle_gamma   90.00
#
_symmetry.space_group_name_H-M   'P 1'
#
loop_
_entity.id
_entity.type
_entity.pdbx_description
1 polymer ?
#
loop_
_entity_poly.entity_id
_entity_poly.type
_entity_poly.pdbx_seq_one_letter_code
_entity_poly.pdbx_strand_id
1 'polypeptide(L)'
;MQVILKQDVPSLGKKGELKEVASGYARNHLLPRGLAIEATPQRMREWMQRQEKAQLINRQQEDNARLQAQKLAQEELVFKMPAGEGGRLFGSVTPADIARKLSEAGFNVDKKRIELAEPIKNVGSYKAHVRLHPGIKAEVPLRVLKEEA
;
A
#
# COMPACT_ATOMS: atom_id res chain seq x y z
N MET A 1 -20.64 -18.13 24.02
CA MET A 1 -19.23 -18.18 24.40
C MET A 1 -18.42 -17.34 23.44
N GLN A 2 -17.61 -16.46 23.94
CA GLN A 2 -16.74 -15.62 23.12
C GLN A 2 -15.39 -16.29 22.92
N VAL A 3 -14.92 -16.27 21.68
CA VAL A 3 -13.64 -16.86 21.29
C VAL A 3 -12.84 -15.89 20.41
N ILE A 4 -11.52 -16.01 20.47
CA ILE A 4 -10.61 -15.25 19.60
C ILE A 4 -10.04 -16.24 18.58
N LEU A 5 -10.21 -15.93 17.29
CA LEU A 5 -9.74 -16.80 16.21
C LEU A 5 -8.23 -16.76 16.07
N LYS A 6 -7.61 -17.94 16.04
CA LYS A 6 -6.17 -18.10 15.80
C LYS A 6 -5.83 -18.29 14.33
N GLN A 7 -6.81 -18.68 13.55
CA GLN A 7 -6.68 -18.91 12.10
C GLN A 7 -7.92 -18.39 11.39
N ASP A 8 -7.82 -18.22 10.09
CA ASP A 8 -8.97 -17.87 9.28
C ASP A 8 -9.95 -19.05 9.25
N VAL A 9 -11.18 -18.79 9.68
CA VAL A 9 -12.28 -19.77 9.64
C VAL A 9 -13.32 -19.24 8.64
N PRO A 10 -13.49 -19.88 7.48
CA PRO A 10 -14.36 -19.34 6.41
C PRO A 10 -15.81 -19.09 6.85
N SER A 11 -16.31 -19.89 7.79
CA SER A 11 -17.69 -19.77 8.29
C SER A 11 -17.85 -18.73 9.41
N LEU A 12 -16.76 -18.24 10.00
CA LEU A 12 -16.80 -17.34 11.17
C LEU A 12 -16.11 -16.00 10.92
N GLY A 13 -14.89 -16.01 10.41
CA GLY A 13 -14.12 -14.79 10.23
C GLY A 13 -12.65 -15.06 10.07
N LYS A 14 -11.85 -14.00 10.21
CA LYS A 14 -10.41 -14.04 9.99
C LYS A 14 -9.64 -14.17 11.31
N LYS A 15 -8.37 -14.55 11.19
CA LYS A 15 -7.43 -14.63 12.30
C LYS A 15 -7.40 -13.33 13.10
N GLY A 16 -7.48 -13.45 14.42
CA GLY A 16 -7.42 -12.31 15.35
C GLY A 16 -8.77 -11.66 15.65
N GLU A 17 -9.86 -12.10 15.01
CA GLU A 17 -11.19 -11.55 15.29
C GLU A 17 -11.80 -12.18 16.53
N LEU A 18 -12.57 -11.37 17.28
CA LEU A 18 -13.38 -11.82 18.38
C LEU A 18 -14.76 -12.21 17.84
N LYS A 19 -15.19 -13.43 18.13
CA LYS A 19 -16.49 -13.95 17.68
C LYS A 19 -17.25 -14.59 18.82
N GLU A 20 -18.58 -14.47 18.77
CA GLU A 20 -19.48 -15.16 19.68
C GLU A 20 -20.03 -16.41 18.98
N VAL A 21 -19.84 -17.56 19.61
CA VAL A 21 -20.25 -18.85 19.06
C VAL A 21 -20.97 -19.68 20.14
N ALA A 22 -21.71 -20.69 19.70
CA ALA A 22 -22.33 -21.64 20.62
C ALA A 22 -21.27 -22.40 21.42
N SER A 23 -21.48 -22.60 22.71
CA SER A 23 -20.53 -23.26 23.59
C SER A 23 -20.14 -24.66 23.12
N GLY A 24 -21.09 -25.43 22.61
CA GLY A 24 -20.83 -26.76 22.07
C GLY A 24 -19.94 -26.72 20.83
N TYR A 25 -20.16 -25.80 19.94
CA TYR A 25 -19.34 -25.62 18.75
C TYR A 25 -17.91 -25.22 19.10
N ALA A 26 -17.76 -24.27 20.04
CA ALA A 26 -16.44 -23.85 20.50
C ALA A 26 -15.67 -25.00 21.14
N ARG A 27 -16.28 -25.72 22.08
CA ARG A 27 -15.64 -26.81 22.82
C ARG A 27 -15.36 -28.05 21.96
N ASN A 28 -16.24 -28.39 21.04
CA ASN A 28 -16.13 -29.61 20.24
C ASN A 28 -15.37 -29.44 18.92
N HIS A 29 -15.33 -28.25 18.39
CA HIS A 29 -14.76 -27.99 17.07
C HIS A 29 -13.58 -26.99 17.10
N LEU A 30 -13.82 -25.79 17.62
CA LEU A 30 -12.83 -24.71 17.53
C LEU A 30 -11.62 -24.91 18.43
N LEU A 31 -11.87 -25.18 19.71
CA LEU A 31 -10.82 -25.32 20.73
C LEU A 31 -9.95 -26.57 20.51
N PRO A 32 -10.52 -27.78 20.30
CA PRO A 32 -9.70 -28.97 20.10
C PRO A 32 -8.83 -28.91 18.83
N ARG A 33 -9.27 -28.21 17.81
CA ARG A 33 -8.55 -28.08 16.54
C ARG A 33 -7.56 -26.91 16.52
N GLY A 34 -7.49 -26.14 17.59
CA GLY A 34 -6.59 -24.98 17.67
C GLY A 34 -6.99 -23.84 16.76
N LEU A 35 -8.24 -23.79 16.30
CA LEU A 35 -8.73 -22.71 15.43
C LEU A 35 -9.04 -21.43 16.17
N ALA A 36 -9.37 -21.52 17.46
CA ALA A 36 -9.69 -20.41 18.32
C ALA A 36 -9.27 -20.69 19.77
N ILE A 37 -9.22 -19.63 20.56
CA ILE A 37 -9.01 -19.72 22.01
C ILE A 37 -10.18 -19.08 22.73
N GLU A 38 -10.47 -19.55 23.96
CA GLU A 38 -11.49 -18.96 24.78
C GLU A 38 -11.11 -17.52 25.17
N ALA A 39 -12.05 -16.59 25.06
CA ALA A 39 -11.85 -15.20 25.42
C ALA A 39 -12.03 -15.01 26.94
N THR A 40 -10.98 -15.31 27.71
CA THR A 40 -10.93 -15.01 29.15
C THR A 40 -10.77 -13.50 29.36
N PRO A 41 -11.09 -12.96 30.56
CA PRO A 41 -10.89 -11.52 30.84
C PRO A 41 -9.46 -11.05 30.56
N GLN A 42 -8.45 -11.87 30.87
CA GLN A 42 -7.06 -11.55 30.57
C GLN A 42 -6.79 -11.53 29.05
N ARG A 43 -7.26 -12.54 28.33
CA ARG A 43 -7.11 -12.63 26.87
C ARG A 43 -7.86 -11.50 26.15
N MET A 44 -9.02 -11.11 26.68
CA MET A 44 -9.77 -9.96 26.16
C MET A 44 -9.01 -8.65 26.30
N ARG A 45 -8.35 -8.43 27.44
CA ARG A 45 -7.52 -7.25 27.65
C ARG A 45 -6.33 -7.22 26.69
N GLU A 46 -5.64 -8.35 26.52
CA GLU A 46 -4.53 -8.47 25.56
C GLU A 46 -5.01 -8.25 24.14
N TRP A 47 -6.16 -8.79 23.77
CA TRP A 47 -6.77 -8.60 22.46
C TRP A 47 -7.09 -7.12 22.19
N MET A 48 -7.72 -6.45 23.15
CA MET A 48 -8.02 -5.01 23.04
C MET A 48 -6.76 -4.17 22.89
N GLN A 49 -5.72 -4.46 23.67
CA GLN A 49 -4.43 -3.77 23.56
C GLN A 49 -3.80 -3.95 22.18
N ARG A 50 -3.87 -5.16 21.62
CA ARG A 50 -3.37 -5.42 20.26
C ARG A 50 -4.16 -4.65 19.21
N GLN A 51 -5.49 -4.56 19.36
CA GLN A 51 -6.34 -3.82 18.43
C GLN A 51 -6.04 -2.33 18.48
N GLU A 52 -5.93 -1.75 19.66
CA GLU A 52 -5.56 -0.33 19.84
C GLU A 52 -4.19 -0.03 19.23
N LYS A 53 -3.22 -0.90 19.49
CA LYS A 53 -1.87 -0.75 18.96
C LYS A 53 -1.84 -0.86 17.43
N ALA A 54 -2.58 -1.83 16.88
CA ALA A 54 -2.70 -1.99 15.43
C ALA A 54 -3.36 -0.76 14.78
N GLN A 55 -4.40 -0.21 15.40
CA GLN A 55 -5.05 1.00 14.91
C GLN A 55 -4.11 2.21 14.95
N LEU A 56 -3.35 2.35 16.02
CA LEU A 56 -2.38 3.44 16.17
C LEU A 56 -1.29 3.36 15.09
N ILE A 57 -0.74 2.17 14.86
CA ILE A 57 0.27 1.94 13.82
C ILE A 57 -0.32 2.26 12.45
N ASN A 58 -1.54 1.80 12.18
CA ASN A 58 -2.21 2.06 10.90
C ASN A 58 -2.43 3.55 10.66
N ARG A 59 -2.86 4.30 11.68
CA ARG A 59 -3.00 5.77 11.60
C ARG A 59 -1.67 6.44 11.30
N GLN A 60 -0.60 6.02 11.97
CA GLN A 60 0.74 6.58 11.73
C GLN A 60 1.19 6.32 10.29
N GLN A 61 0.94 5.12 9.76
CA GLN A 61 1.26 4.78 8.37
C GLN A 61 0.43 5.62 7.39
N GLU A 62 -0.85 5.82 7.66
CA GLU A 62 -1.71 6.68 6.85
C GLU A 62 -1.24 8.12 6.84
N ASP A 63 -0.92 8.68 8.02
CA ASP A 63 -0.43 10.05 8.14
C ASP A 63 0.89 10.24 7.42
N ASN A 64 1.82 9.30 7.55
CA ASN A 64 3.09 9.32 6.84
C ASN A 64 2.88 9.23 5.33
N ALA A 65 1.97 8.37 4.88
CA ALA A 65 1.63 8.24 3.46
C ALA A 65 1.05 9.54 2.89
N ARG A 66 0.19 10.22 3.65
CA ARG A 66 -0.37 11.52 3.24
C ARG A 66 0.70 12.60 3.14
N LEU A 67 1.63 12.65 4.10
CA LEU A 67 2.75 13.58 4.04
C LEU A 67 3.66 13.30 2.83
N GLN A 68 3.96 12.05 2.56
CA GLN A 68 4.71 11.66 1.38
C GLN A 68 3.97 12.03 0.09
N ALA A 69 2.65 11.83 0.05
CA ALA A 69 1.84 12.19 -1.10
C ALA A 69 1.92 13.69 -1.39
N GLN A 70 1.87 14.53 -0.35
CA GLN A 70 2.02 15.97 -0.50
C GLN A 70 3.41 16.35 -1.03
N LYS A 71 4.46 15.74 -0.50
CA LYS A 71 5.83 15.98 -0.96
C LYS A 71 6.02 15.54 -2.41
N LEU A 72 5.50 14.36 -2.78
CA LEU A 72 5.59 13.85 -4.15
C LEU A 72 4.82 14.73 -5.13
N ALA A 73 3.67 15.28 -4.73
CA ALA A 73 2.89 16.17 -5.59
C ALA A 73 3.63 17.49 -5.88
N GLN A 74 4.55 17.89 -5.02
CA GLN A 74 5.38 19.08 -5.21
C GLN A 74 6.66 18.80 -5.99
N GLU A 75 7.07 17.54 -6.11
CA GLU A 75 8.27 17.14 -6.84
C GLU A 75 7.96 16.94 -8.32
N GLU A 76 8.50 17.80 -9.15
CA GLU A 76 8.43 17.64 -10.60
C GLU A 76 9.63 16.82 -11.07
N LEU A 77 9.38 15.67 -11.68
CA LEU A 77 10.42 14.83 -12.24
C LEU A 77 10.65 15.21 -13.71
N VAL A 78 11.89 15.48 -14.04
CA VAL A 78 12.28 15.84 -15.40
C VAL A 78 13.09 14.70 -15.99
N PHE A 79 12.63 14.18 -17.11
CA PHE A 79 13.31 13.15 -17.89
C PHE A 79 13.79 13.73 -19.19
N LYS A 80 15.07 13.59 -19.46
CA LYS A 80 15.66 13.93 -20.75
C LYS A 80 15.88 12.66 -21.53
N MET A 81 15.14 12.50 -22.61
CA MET A 81 15.17 11.28 -23.42
C MET A 81 15.45 11.63 -24.88
N PRO A 82 16.21 10.77 -25.59
CA PRO A 82 16.39 11.00 -27.03
C PRO A 82 15.04 10.89 -27.74
N ALA A 83 14.74 11.88 -28.57
CA ALA A 83 13.49 11.97 -29.31
C ALA A 83 13.75 12.34 -30.77
N GLY A 84 12.94 11.77 -31.66
CA GLY A 84 12.96 12.08 -33.06
C GLY A 84 12.12 13.31 -33.43
N GLU A 85 11.92 13.54 -34.72
CA GLU A 85 11.04 14.59 -35.24
C GLU A 85 9.61 14.38 -34.73
N GLY A 86 8.94 15.48 -34.38
CA GLY A 86 7.58 15.44 -33.84
C GLY A 86 7.51 15.12 -32.34
N GLY A 87 8.65 15.03 -31.66
CA GLY A 87 8.69 14.80 -30.21
C GLY A 87 8.50 13.35 -29.80
N ARG A 88 8.53 12.42 -30.74
CA ARG A 88 8.39 10.99 -30.43
C ARG A 88 9.69 10.44 -29.87
N LEU A 89 9.61 9.80 -28.69
CA LEU A 89 10.76 9.20 -28.03
C LEU A 89 11.21 7.92 -28.77
N PHE A 90 12.52 7.69 -28.79
CA PHE A 90 13.07 6.42 -29.30
C PHE A 90 12.87 5.25 -28.36
N GLY A 91 12.56 5.54 -27.09
CA GLY A 91 12.16 4.56 -26.10
C GLY A 91 10.90 5.02 -25.38
N SER A 92 10.61 4.40 -24.24
CA SER A 92 9.49 4.80 -23.38
C SER A 92 9.95 5.02 -21.95
N VAL A 93 9.25 5.88 -21.21
CA VAL A 93 9.47 6.02 -19.78
C VAL A 93 8.64 4.95 -19.07
N THR A 94 9.31 4.10 -18.34
CA THR A 94 8.69 2.98 -17.61
C THR A 94 8.53 3.32 -16.12
N PRO A 95 7.66 2.63 -15.38
CA PRO A 95 7.59 2.79 -13.93
C PRO A 95 8.94 2.57 -13.21
N ALA A 96 9.80 1.72 -13.75
CA ALA A 96 11.14 1.50 -13.21
C ALA A 96 12.02 2.77 -13.30
N ASP A 97 11.90 3.52 -14.40
CA ASP A 97 12.61 4.79 -14.56
C ASP A 97 12.12 5.83 -13.56
N ILE A 98 10.82 5.88 -13.34
CA ILE A 98 10.20 6.78 -12.36
C ILE A 98 10.66 6.42 -10.95
N ALA A 99 10.68 5.14 -10.59
CA ALA A 99 11.16 4.67 -9.30
C ALA A 99 12.63 5.05 -9.07
N ARG A 100 13.46 4.96 -10.09
CA ARG A 100 14.87 5.37 -10.04
C ARG A 100 15.00 6.86 -9.77
N LYS A 101 14.24 7.68 -10.50
CA LYS A 101 14.25 9.16 -10.29
C LYS A 101 13.77 9.53 -8.89
N LEU A 102 12.72 8.90 -8.39
CA LEU A 102 12.23 9.12 -7.04
C LEU A 102 13.27 8.72 -5.99
N SER A 103 13.97 7.63 -6.22
CA SER A 103 15.07 7.19 -5.34
C SER A 103 16.20 8.22 -5.28
N GLU A 104 16.56 8.80 -6.42
CA GLU A 104 17.55 9.89 -6.49
C GLU A 104 17.10 11.14 -5.73
N ALA A 105 15.78 11.40 -5.73
CA ALA A 105 15.19 12.53 -5.00
C ALA A 105 14.99 12.23 -3.50
N GLY A 106 15.30 11.03 -3.04
CA GLY A 106 15.18 10.63 -1.65
C GLY A 106 13.89 9.88 -1.30
N PHE A 107 13.07 9.55 -2.29
CA PHE A 107 11.84 8.79 -2.09
C PHE A 107 12.04 7.33 -2.48
N ASN A 108 11.89 6.43 -1.51
CA ASN A 108 12.04 4.99 -1.76
C ASN A 108 10.68 4.39 -2.12
N VAL A 109 10.41 4.28 -3.41
CA VAL A 109 9.15 3.78 -3.95
C VAL A 109 9.42 2.59 -4.88
N ASP A 110 8.71 1.48 -4.68
CA ASP A 110 8.80 0.32 -5.55
C ASP A 110 8.09 0.60 -6.89
N LYS A 111 8.71 0.18 -7.99
CA LYS A 111 8.13 0.29 -9.33
C LYS A 111 6.73 -0.32 -9.45
N LYS A 112 6.43 -1.36 -8.67
CA LYS A 112 5.12 -2.02 -8.65
C LYS A 112 4.01 -1.13 -8.11
N ARG A 113 4.36 -0.10 -7.34
CA ARG A 113 3.41 0.86 -6.77
C ARG A 113 3.17 2.06 -7.67
N ILE A 114 3.93 2.18 -8.74
CA ILE A 114 3.82 3.28 -9.68
C ILE A 114 2.92 2.85 -10.83
N GLU A 115 1.86 3.62 -11.06
CA GLU A 115 0.90 3.39 -12.13
C GLU A 115 0.94 4.54 -13.13
N LEU A 116 1.03 4.21 -14.41
CA LEU A 116 0.91 5.16 -15.51
C LEU A 116 -0.37 4.86 -16.29
N ALA A 117 -1.16 5.91 -16.54
CA ALA A 117 -2.40 5.77 -17.30
C ALA A 117 -2.11 5.32 -18.74
N GLU A 118 -1.04 5.85 -19.32
CA GLU A 118 -0.58 5.51 -20.69
C GLU A 118 0.94 5.44 -20.71
N PRO A 119 1.52 4.57 -21.56
CA PRO A 119 2.96 4.57 -21.76
C PRO A 119 3.44 5.91 -22.30
N ILE A 120 4.51 6.43 -21.74
CA ILE A 120 5.07 7.72 -22.15
C ILE A 120 5.98 7.48 -23.37
N LYS A 121 5.55 7.92 -24.53
CA LYS A 121 6.27 7.74 -25.79
C LYS A 121 6.62 9.05 -26.48
N ASN A 122 6.10 10.17 -26.00
CA ASN A 122 6.32 11.49 -26.57
C ASN A 122 6.81 12.44 -25.49
N VAL A 123 7.49 13.52 -25.93
CA VAL A 123 7.82 14.61 -25.02
C VAL A 123 6.54 15.32 -24.55
N GLY A 124 6.55 15.84 -23.35
CA GLY A 124 5.41 16.56 -22.80
C GLY A 124 5.31 16.43 -21.30
N SER A 125 4.20 16.90 -20.77
CA SER A 125 3.89 16.80 -19.33
C SER A 125 2.95 15.64 -19.08
N TYR A 126 3.29 14.84 -18.08
CA TYR A 126 2.53 13.67 -17.68
C TYR A 126 2.38 13.62 -16.18
N LYS A 127 1.51 12.74 -15.69
CA LYS A 127 1.35 12.49 -14.27
C LYS A 127 1.44 10.99 -14.02
N ALA A 128 2.21 10.61 -13.00
CA ALA A 128 2.26 9.24 -12.52
C ALA A 128 1.52 9.15 -11.20
N HIS A 129 0.85 8.02 -10.97
CA HIS A 129 0.19 7.73 -9.71
C HIS A 129 1.05 6.77 -8.91
N VAL A 130 1.34 7.14 -7.66
CA VAL A 130 2.12 6.32 -6.74
C VAL A 130 1.19 5.85 -5.62
N ARG A 131 1.05 4.55 -5.46
CA ARG A 131 0.27 3.96 -4.38
C ARG A 131 1.15 3.86 -3.14
N LEU A 132 0.85 4.66 -2.11
CA LEU A 132 1.61 4.69 -0.87
C LEU A 132 0.97 3.83 0.23
N HIS A 133 -0.35 3.82 0.30
CA HIS A 133 -1.13 3.07 1.28
C HIS A 133 -2.47 2.71 0.64
N PRO A 134 -3.16 1.63 1.09
CA PRO A 134 -4.50 1.34 0.60
C PRO A 134 -5.41 2.56 0.72
N GLY A 135 -5.92 3.05 -0.41
CA GLY A 135 -6.73 4.25 -0.48
C GLY A 135 -6.00 5.58 -0.56
N ILE A 136 -4.66 5.59 -0.44
CA ILE A 136 -3.86 6.81 -0.56
C ILE A 136 -2.95 6.70 -1.78
N LYS A 137 -3.18 7.57 -2.75
CA LYS A 137 -2.37 7.67 -3.97
C LYS A 137 -1.79 9.07 -4.10
N ALA A 138 -0.55 9.16 -4.53
CA ALA A 138 0.10 10.43 -4.84
C ALA A 138 0.15 10.62 -6.35
N GLU A 139 -0.04 11.86 -6.81
CA GLU A 139 0.20 12.23 -8.19
C GLU A 139 1.56 12.93 -8.27
N VAL A 140 2.43 12.39 -9.11
CA VAL A 140 3.76 12.97 -9.34
C VAL A 140 3.77 13.59 -10.73
N PRO A 141 3.99 14.91 -10.85
CA PRO A 141 4.10 15.53 -12.16
C PRO A 141 5.41 15.12 -12.82
N LEU A 142 5.32 14.72 -14.09
CA LEU A 142 6.45 14.32 -14.90
C LEU A 142 6.57 15.26 -16.09
N ARG A 143 7.78 15.63 -16.43
CA ARG A 143 8.08 16.37 -17.65
C ARG A 143 9.12 15.61 -18.45
N VAL A 144 8.78 15.27 -19.68
CA VAL A 144 9.68 14.60 -20.59
C VAL A 144 10.15 15.62 -21.63
N LEU A 145 11.45 15.81 -21.70
CA LEU A 145 12.10 16.74 -22.62
C LEU A 145 12.95 15.96 -23.60
N LYS A 146 13.13 16.55 -24.79
CA LYS A 146 14.06 16.01 -25.79
C LYS A 146 15.50 16.22 -25.28
N GLU A 147 16.27 15.14 -25.27
CA GLU A 147 17.69 15.21 -24.99
C GLU A 147 18.40 15.86 -26.17
N GLU A 148 19.05 17.00 -25.93
CA GLU A 148 19.91 17.63 -26.92
C GLU A 148 21.25 16.88 -26.97
N ALA A 149 21.60 16.43 -28.18
CA ALA A 149 22.87 15.77 -28.39
C ALA A 149 24.04 16.76 -28.33
#